data_2691f503ccda74da38252c5862687b5e
#
_entry.id   2691f503ccda74da38252c5862687b5e
#
_cell.length_a   1.000
_cell.length_b   1.000
_cell.length_c   1.000
_cell.angle_alpha   90.00
_cell.angle_beta   90.00
_cell.angle_gamma   90.00
#
_symmetry.space_group_name_H-M   'P 1'
#
loop_
_entity.id
_entity.type
_entity.pdbx_description
1 polymer ?
#
loop_
_entity_poly.entity_id
_entity_poly.type
_entity_poly.pdbx_seq_one_letter_code
_entity_poly.pdbx_strand_id
1 'polypeptide(L)'
;KIDLATLVNEALLLLPISTEGEGFVNKLKKAAGSCVSRVSGKITDEIYDFFIQRLIIFLSEKYPKNVLEACAANKNPLVDLTDYIKRVEVVAKLNSPALLESANRVLRMLKEDSNKQVNKSLFKEPAEGMLLSQIETVSENLSYDAYLKQLEEINPSVEKFFNDVLVMDKDENVKENRLALLTLLKSKYAYLADFSKL
;
A
#
# COMPACT_ATOMS: atom_id res chain seq x y z
N LYS A 1 5.03 -13.55 -17.17
CA LYS A 1 5.21 -12.76 -15.95
C LYS A 1 6.69 -12.88 -15.56
N ILE A 2 7.42 -11.77 -15.52
CA ILE A 2 8.83 -11.73 -15.12
C ILE A 2 8.85 -11.10 -13.71
N ASP A 3 9.35 -11.87 -12.76
CA ASP A 3 9.64 -11.38 -11.41
C ASP A 3 11.08 -10.86 -11.39
N LEU A 4 11.20 -9.55 -11.57
CA LEU A 4 12.50 -8.87 -11.56
C LEU A 4 13.18 -8.94 -10.18
N ALA A 5 12.41 -9.06 -9.10
CA ALA A 5 12.95 -9.19 -7.75
C ALA A 5 13.69 -10.53 -7.59
N THR A 6 13.06 -11.63 -8.02
CA THR A 6 13.71 -12.94 -8.04
C THR A 6 14.94 -12.93 -8.95
N LEU A 7 14.84 -12.32 -10.14
CA LEU A 7 15.95 -12.25 -11.08
C LEU A 7 17.16 -11.49 -10.52
N VAL A 8 16.92 -10.35 -9.83
CA VAL A 8 17.98 -9.58 -9.16
C VAL A 8 18.63 -10.41 -8.04
N ASN A 9 17.83 -11.11 -7.22
CA ASN A 9 18.36 -11.95 -6.15
C ASN A 9 19.22 -13.09 -6.71
N GLU A 10 18.75 -13.79 -7.75
CA GLU A 10 19.53 -14.87 -8.41
C GLU A 10 20.81 -14.33 -9.05
N ALA A 11 20.75 -13.17 -9.71
CA ALA A 11 21.92 -12.53 -10.29
C ALA A 11 22.97 -12.17 -9.22
N LEU A 12 22.53 -11.68 -8.05
CA LEU A 12 23.44 -11.39 -6.94
C LEU A 12 24.12 -12.64 -6.39
N LEU A 13 23.46 -13.79 -6.41
CA LEU A 13 24.06 -15.07 -6.01
C LEU A 13 25.09 -15.59 -7.02
N LEU A 14 24.93 -15.25 -8.29
CA LEU A 14 25.83 -15.68 -9.38
C LEU A 14 27.03 -14.74 -9.57
N LEU A 15 27.08 -13.57 -8.95
CA LEU A 15 28.20 -12.63 -9.07
C LEU A 15 29.48 -13.28 -8.53
N PRO A 16 30.55 -13.40 -9.34
CA PRO A 16 31.82 -13.89 -8.87
C PRO A 16 32.42 -12.88 -7.89
N ILE A 17 32.50 -13.29 -6.63
CA ILE A 17 33.04 -12.45 -5.56
C ILE A 17 34.56 -12.51 -5.64
N SER A 18 35.20 -11.54 -6.32
CA SER A 18 36.66 -11.43 -6.34
C SER A 18 37.20 -11.01 -4.98
N THR A 19 38.37 -11.56 -4.62
CA THR A 19 39.00 -11.33 -3.30
C THR A 19 39.92 -10.10 -3.27
N GLU A 20 40.08 -9.41 -4.39
CA GLU A 20 41.01 -8.29 -4.53
C GLU A 20 40.27 -6.96 -4.52
N GLY A 21 40.47 -6.19 -3.48
CA GLY A 21 39.97 -4.84 -3.28
C GLY A 21 38.99 -4.71 -2.09
N GLU A 22 39.17 -3.66 -1.28
CA GLU A 22 38.28 -3.32 -0.15
C GLU A 22 36.96 -2.69 -0.65
N GLY A 23 36.43 -3.21 -1.75
CA GLY A 23 35.19 -2.76 -2.30
C GLY A 23 33.98 -3.40 -1.60
N PHE A 24 32.83 -2.97 -2.02
CA PHE A 24 31.50 -3.40 -1.66
C PHE A 24 31.37 -4.95 -1.46
N VAL A 25 32.03 -5.73 -2.32
CA VAL A 25 32.01 -7.21 -2.30
C VAL A 25 32.70 -7.81 -1.08
N ASN A 26 33.74 -7.15 -0.53
CA ASN A 26 34.42 -7.62 0.69
C ASN A 26 33.59 -7.34 1.95
N LYS A 27 32.75 -6.29 1.97
CA LYS A 27 31.75 -6.06 3.02
C LYS A 27 30.71 -7.17 3.03
N LEU A 28 30.27 -7.64 1.86
CA LEU A 28 29.38 -8.78 1.69
C LEU A 28 29.97 -10.09 2.24
N LYS A 29 31.23 -10.40 1.94
CA LYS A 29 31.89 -11.63 2.43
C LYS A 29 32.11 -11.62 3.94
N LYS A 30 32.50 -10.48 4.53
CA LYS A 30 32.69 -10.34 5.97
C LYS A 30 31.36 -10.48 6.74
N ALA A 31 30.25 -10.13 6.09
CA ALA A 31 28.91 -10.30 6.63
C ALA A 31 28.36 -11.73 6.42
N ALA A 32 28.88 -12.49 5.45
CA ALA A 32 28.42 -13.84 5.11
C ALA A 32 28.60 -14.89 6.23
N GLY A 33 29.40 -14.61 7.26
CA GLY A 33 29.62 -15.55 8.38
C GLY A 33 28.44 -15.69 9.36
N SER A 34 27.54 -14.73 9.45
CA SER A 34 26.32 -14.86 10.29
C SER A 34 25.18 -13.87 9.96
N CYS A 35 25.28 -13.04 8.93
CA CYS A 35 24.34 -11.97 8.65
C CYS A 35 24.05 -11.74 7.16
N VAL A 36 24.15 -12.78 6.32
CA VAL A 36 23.90 -12.70 4.86
C VAL A 36 22.53 -12.11 4.56
N SER A 37 21.51 -12.42 5.37
CA SER A 37 20.15 -11.92 5.19
C SER A 37 20.01 -10.40 5.38
N ARG A 38 20.74 -9.76 6.29
CA ARG A 38 20.62 -8.31 6.57
C ARG A 38 21.40 -7.44 5.60
N VAL A 39 22.60 -7.85 5.20
CA VAL A 39 23.44 -7.07 4.27
C VAL A 39 22.96 -7.27 2.84
N SER A 40 22.55 -8.49 2.48
CA SER A 40 21.87 -8.78 1.22
C SER A 40 20.56 -7.98 1.11
N GLY A 41 19.74 -7.91 2.16
CA GLY A 41 18.50 -7.13 2.17
C GLY A 41 18.73 -5.66 1.84
N LYS A 42 19.66 -4.99 2.52
CA LYS A 42 19.92 -3.55 2.30
C LYS A 42 20.40 -3.24 0.89
N ILE A 43 21.27 -4.08 0.32
CA ILE A 43 21.75 -3.91 -1.05
C ILE A 43 20.66 -4.18 -2.07
N THR A 44 19.87 -5.22 -1.83
CA THR A 44 18.71 -5.54 -2.65
C THR A 44 17.73 -4.38 -2.65
N ASP A 45 17.47 -3.77 -1.50
CA ASP A 45 16.58 -2.61 -1.36
C ASP A 45 17.13 -1.40 -2.14
N GLU A 46 18.43 -1.08 -2.04
CA GLU A 46 19.06 0.00 -2.81
C GLU A 46 18.97 -0.21 -4.33
N ILE A 47 19.13 -1.46 -4.78
CA ILE A 47 18.98 -1.84 -6.19
C ILE A 47 17.52 -1.70 -6.62
N TYR A 48 16.58 -2.16 -5.80
CA TYR A 48 15.15 -2.02 -6.09
C TYR A 48 14.73 -0.57 -6.16
N ASP A 49 15.15 0.26 -5.21
CA ASP A 49 14.88 1.70 -5.21
C ASP A 49 15.42 2.37 -6.48
N PHE A 50 16.63 2.02 -6.90
CA PHE A 50 17.21 2.52 -8.14
C PHE A 50 16.34 2.15 -9.35
N PHE A 51 15.92 0.89 -9.49
CA PHE A 51 15.07 0.45 -10.60
C PHE A 51 13.69 1.09 -10.56
N ILE A 52 13.07 1.18 -9.38
CA ILE A 52 11.76 1.82 -9.20
C ILE A 52 11.84 3.30 -9.60
N GLN A 53 12.87 4.03 -9.18
CA GLN A 53 13.06 5.42 -9.57
C GLN A 53 13.21 5.58 -11.09
N ARG A 54 13.98 4.71 -11.75
CA ARG A 54 14.12 4.71 -13.21
C ARG A 54 12.82 4.38 -13.92
N LEU A 55 12.07 3.43 -13.41
CA LEU A 55 10.75 3.07 -13.92
C LEU A 55 9.78 4.26 -13.82
N ILE A 56 9.76 4.95 -12.67
CA ILE A 56 8.92 6.13 -12.45
C ILE A 56 9.31 7.24 -13.44
N ILE A 57 10.61 7.52 -13.60
CA ILE A 57 11.08 8.53 -14.57
C ILE A 57 10.64 8.15 -15.98
N PHE A 58 10.82 6.92 -16.40
CA PHE A 58 10.41 6.45 -17.73
C PHE A 58 8.91 6.57 -17.97
N LEU A 59 8.10 6.20 -16.97
CA LEU A 59 6.64 6.26 -17.07
C LEU A 59 6.07 7.67 -16.86
N SER A 60 6.84 8.62 -16.32
CA SER A 60 6.40 10.00 -16.09
C SER A 60 6.15 10.80 -17.36
N GLU A 61 6.62 10.31 -18.51
CA GLU A 61 6.25 10.85 -19.83
C GLU A 61 4.76 10.61 -20.16
N LYS A 62 4.16 9.57 -19.58
CA LYS A 62 2.79 9.15 -19.88
C LYS A 62 1.83 9.36 -18.71
N TYR A 63 2.29 9.25 -17.47
CA TYR A 63 1.45 9.28 -16.27
C TYR A 63 1.96 10.29 -15.24
N PRO A 64 1.08 10.93 -14.44
CA PRO A 64 1.49 11.83 -13.37
C PRO A 64 2.40 11.12 -12.35
N LYS A 65 3.46 11.82 -11.92
CA LYS A 65 4.47 11.26 -11.01
C LYS A 65 3.88 10.82 -9.66
N ASN A 66 2.96 11.61 -9.09
CA ASN A 66 2.26 11.28 -7.85
C ASN A 66 1.48 9.96 -7.95
N VAL A 67 0.83 9.69 -9.09
CA VAL A 67 0.13 8.42 -9.35
C VAL A 67 1.10 7.25 -9.39
N LEU A 68 2.24 7.42 -10.06
CA LEU A 68 3.29 6.39 -10.14
C LEU A 68 3.84 6.06 -8.74
N GLU A 69 4.16 7.08 -7.94
CA GLU A 69 4.64 6.93 -6.57
C GLU A 69 3.59 6.33 -5.63
N ALA A 70 2.33 6.71 -5.77
CA ALA A 70 1.22 6.16 -5.00
C ALA A 70 1.02 4.65 -5.26
N CYS A 71 1.07 4.24 -6.52
CA CYS A 71 0.93 2.83 -6.89
C CYS A 71 2.16 1.98 -6.54
N ALA A 72 3.36 2.59 -6.45
CA ALA A 72 4.59 1.89 -6.07
C ALA A 72 4.73 1.70 -4.55
N ALA A 73 4.10 2.54 -3.72
CA ALA A 73 4.31 2.58 -2.28
C ALA A 73 3.88 1.29 -1.55
N ASN A 74 2.78 0.68 -1.96
CA ASN A 74 2.18 -0.47 -1.24
C ASN A 74 2.55 -1.82 -1.83
N LYS A 75 2.93 -1.87 -3.11
CA LYS A 75 3.35 -3.10 -3.80
C LYS A 75 4.56 -2.80 -4.66
N ASN A 76 5.63 -3.57 -4.47
CA ASN A 76 6.85 -3.42 -5.26
C ASN A 76 6.55 -3.65 -6.75
N PRO A 77 6.73 -2.63 -7.62
CA PRO A 77 6.46 -2.74 -9.06
C PRO A 77 7.31 -3.82 -9.77
N LEU A 78 8.47 -4.16 -9.21
CA LEU A 78 9.42 -5.11 -9.81
C LEU A 78 8.98 -6.56 -9.66
N VAL A 79 8.10 -6.86 -8.69
CA VAL A 79 7.53 -8.21 -8.51
C VAL A 79 6.50 -8.52 -9.60
N ASP A 80 5.67 -7.54 -9.95
CA ASP A 80 4.70 -7.65 -11.03
C ASP A 80 4.49 -6.30 -11.73
N LEU A 81 5.31 -6.06 -12.75
CA LEU A 81 5.23 -4.84 -13.55
C LEU A 81 3.89 -4.71 -14.29
N THR A 82 3.29 -5.83 -14.70
CA THR A 82 1.99 -5.82 -15.38
C THR A 82 0.87 -5.37 -14.45
N ASP A 83 0.88 -5.87 -13.21
CA ASP A 83 -0.04 -5.43 -12.15
C ASP A 83 0.14 -3.94 -11.85
N TYR A 84 1.38 -3.50 -11.68
CA TYR A 84 1.71 -2.10 -11.43
C TYR A 84 1.15 -1.17 -12.50
N ILE A 85 1.40 -1.47 -13.80
CA ILE A 85 0.90 -0.64 -14.91
C ILE A 85 -0.62 -0.60 -14.93
N LYS A 86 -1.30 -1.73 -14.72
CA LYS A 86 -2.77 -1.76 -14.67
C LYS A 86 -3.33 -0.88 -13.54
N ARG A 87 -2.71 -0.90 -12.36
CA ARG A 87 -3.11 -0.01 -11.24
C ARG A 87 -2.88 1.46 -11.59
N VAL A 88 -1.72 1.78 -12.16
CA VAL A 88 -1.39 3.14 -12.61
C VAL A 88 -2.41 3.65 -13.64
N GLU A 89 -2.79 2.83 -14.62
CA GLU A 89 -3.79 3.19 -15.64
C GLU A 89 -5.17 3.52 -15.06
N VAL A 90 -5.56 2.82 -14.02
CA VAL A 90 -6.85 3.05 -13.34
C VAL A 90 -6.77 4.27 -12.42
N VAL A 91 -5.72 4.36 -11.61
CA VAL A 91 -5.55 5.50 -10.68
C VAL A 91 -5.32 6.82 -11.43
N ALA A 92 -4.66 6.80 -12.59
CA ALA A 92 -4.49 7.99 -13.43
C ALA A 92 -5.83 8.54 -13.99
N LYS A 93 -6.86 7.71 -14.06
CA LYS A 93 -8.21 8.13 -14.48
C LYS A 93 -9.09 8.56 -13.31
N LEU A 94 -8.62 8.41 -12.07
CA LEU A 94 -9.38 8.77 -10.88
C LEU A 94 -9.71 10.26 -10.91
N ASN A 95 -11.00 10.56 -10.95
CA ASN A 95 -11.54 11.92 -10.93
C ASN A 95 -12.67 12.01 -9.89
N SER A 96 -12.37 11.65 -8.65
CA SER A 96 -13.31 11.68 -7.53
C SER A 96 -12.69 12.41 -6.34
N PRO A 97 -12.81 13.75 -6.28
CA PRO A 97 -12.30 14.54 -5.15
C PRO A 97 -12.87 14.07 -3.81
N ALA A 98 -14.15 13.68 -3.78
CA ALA A 98 -14.82 13.18 -2.57
C ALA A 98 -14.16 11.91 -2.04
N LEU A 99 -13.82 10.95 -2.93
CA LEU A 99 -13.09 9.74 -2.53
C LEU A 99 -11.70 10.08 -1.97
N LEU A 100 -10.96 10.98 -2.63
CA LEU A 100 -9.64 11.42 -2.17
C LEU A 100 -9.71 12.12 -0.80
N GLU A 101 -10.69 12.99 -0.60
CA GLU A 101 -10.89 13.67 0.68
C GLU A 101 -11.21 12.68 1.81
N SER A 102 -12.14 11.75 1.56
CA SER A 102 -12.52 10.71 2.53
C SER A 102 -11.33 9.81 2.87
N ALA A 103 -10.58 9.34 1.87
CA ALA A 103 -9.39 8.51 2.08
C ALA A 103 -8.32 9.26 2.89
N ASN A 104 -8.04 10.51 2.56
CA ASN A 104 -7.11 11.35 3.31
C ASN A 104 -7.58 11.59 4.76
N ARG A 105 -8.89 11.69 5.00
CA ARG A 105 -9.46 11.79 6.35
C ARG A 105 -9.23 10.51 7.15
N VAL A 106 -9.45 9.33 6.55
CA VAL A 106 -9.15 8.03 7.15
C VAL A 106 -7.67 7.93 7.52
N LEU A 107 -6.76 8.25 6.58
CA LEU A 107 -5.32 8.15 6.78
C LEU A 107 -4.82 9.09 7.89
N ARG A 108 -5.37 10.30 8.00
CA ARG A 108 -5.03 11.26 9.07
C ARG A 108 -5.53 10.82 10.46
N MET A 109 -6.65 10.09 10.52
CA MET A 109 -7.16 9.56 11.79
C MET A 109 -6.35 8.38 12.31
N LEU A 110 -5.73 7.61 11.42
CA LEU A 110 -4.91 6.44 11.75
C LEU A 110 -3.44 6.84 11.88
N LYS A 111 -2.99 7.16 13.10
CA LYS A 111 -1.54 7.34 13.38
C LYS A 111 -0.78 6.03 13.25
N GLU A 112 -1.40 4.95 13.74
CA GLU A 112 -0.93 3.57 13.63
C GLU A 112 -2.12 2.68 13.28
N ASP A 113 -1.85 1.57 12.60
CA ASP A 113 -2.89 0.60 12.26
C ASP A 113 -3.32 -0.17 13.50
N SER A 114 -4.62 -0.36 13.68
CA SER A 114 -5.13 -1.16 14.77
C SER A 114 -4.91 -2.66 14.49
N ASN A 115 -4.33 -3.36 15.44
CA ASN A 115 -4.18 -4.83 15.39
C ASN A 115 -5.44 -5.57 15.85
N LYS A 116 -6.51 -4.86 16.22
CA LYS A 116 -7.76 -5.46 16.70
C LYS A 116 -8.70 -5.77 15.54
N GLN A 117 -9.48 -6.83 15.73
CA GLN A 117 -10.59 -7.14 14.83
C GLN A 117 -11.81 -6.31 15.19
N VAL A 118 -12.61 -5.95 14.19
CA VAL A 118 -13.86 -5.21 14.39
C VAL A 118 -14.87 -6.07 15.13
N ASN A 119 -15.39 -5.57 16.25
CA ASN A 119 -16.41 -6.21 17.07
C ASN A 119 -17.75 -5.49 16.91
N LYS A 120 -18.71 -6.14 16.25
CA LYS A 120 -20.05 -5.58 15.98
C LYS A 120 -20.84 -5.27 17.28
N SER A 121 -20.53 -5.94 18.40
CA SER A 121 -21.22 -5.68 19.68
C SER A 121 -20.84 -4.36 20.34
N LEU A 122 -19.75 -3.72 19.90
CA LEU A 122 -19.28 -2.43 20.38
C LEU A 122 -19.79 -1.24 19.55
N PHE A 123 -20.60 -1.50 18.52
CA PHE A 123 -21.19 -0.44 17.72
C PHE A 123 -22.25 0.31 18.53
N LYS A 124 -22.12 1.63 18.56
CA LYS A 124 -23.09 2.53 19.20
C LYS A 124 -23.99 3.22 18.17
N GLU A 125 -23.46 3.48 16.98
CA GLU A 125 -24.15 4.20 15.93
C GLU A 125 -24.44 3.29 14.72
N PRO A 126 -25.61 3.40 14.09
CA PRO A 126 -25.96 2.60 12.91
C PRO A 126 -24.95 2.75 11.74
N ALA A 127 -24.30 3.92 11.61
CA ALA A 127 -23.32 4.20 10.57
C ALA A 127 -22.09 3.28 10.65
N GLU A 128 -21.71 2.79 11.85
CA GLU A 128 -20.60 1.85 12.02
C GLU A 128 -20.90 0.50 11.34
N GLY A 129 -22.10 -0.03 11.57
CA GLY A 129 -22.55 -1.29 10.96
C GLY A 129 -22.78 -1.15 9.44
N MET A 130 -23.29 -0.01 8.98
CA MET A 130 -23.47 0.28 7.56
C MET A 130 -22.11 0.33 6.85
N LEU A 131 -21.14 1.04 7.41
CA LEU A 131 -19.80 1.13 6.83
C LEU A 131 -19.14 -0.25 6.76
N LEU A 132 -19.18 -1.04 7.83
CA LEU A 132 -18.61 -2.39 7.83
C LEU A 132 -19.23 -3.25 6.73
N SER A 133 -20.56 -3.28 6.60
CA SER A 133 -21.23 -4.07 5.58
C SER A 133 -20.84 -3.66 4.17
N GLN A 134 -20.66 -2.37 3.91
CA GLN A 134 -20.19 -1.86 2.63
C GLN A 134 -18.73 -2.24 2.35
N ILE A 135 -17.84 -2.16 3.34
CA ILE A 135 -16.43 -2.60 3.19
C ILE A 135 -16.36 -4.09 2.86
N GLU A 136 -17.21 -4.92 3.48
CA GLU A 136 -17.28 -6.37 3.23
C GLU A 136 -17.73 -6.70 1.79
N THR A 137 -18.43 -5.81 1.08
CA THR A 137 -18.79 -6.01 -0.33
C THR A 137 -17.65 -5.75 -1.30
N VAL A 138 -16.61 -5.00 -0.90
CA VAL A 138 -15.48 -4.68 -1.79
C VAL A 138 -14.63 -5.91 -2.04
N SER A 139 -14.67 -6.40 -3.29
CA SER A 139 -14.00 -7.64 -3.71
C SER A 139 -12.72 -7.38 -4.49
N GLU A 140 -11.63 -8.00 -4.07
CA GLU A 140 -10.31 -7.92 -4.72
C GLU A 140 -10.20 -8.82 -5.97
N ASN A 141 -11.22 -9.65 -6.25
CA ASN A 141 -11.25 -10.54 -7.40
C ASN A 141 -11.73 -9.88 -8.70
N LEU A 142 -11.94 -8.56 -8.67
CA LEU A 142 -12.43 -7.78 -9.81
C LEU A 142 -11.27 -7.13 -10.59
N SER A 143 -11.58 -6.60 -11.78
CA SER A 143 -10.66 -5.69 -12.46
C SER A 143 -10.44 -4.41 -11.62
N TYR A 144 -9.29 -3.77 -11.76
CA TYR A 144 -9.00 -2.53 -11.01
C TYR A 144 -9.98 -1.39 -11.31
N ASP A 145 -10.52 -1.30 -12.53
CA ASP A 145 -11.58 -0.34 -12.86
C ASP A 145 -12.87 -0.62 -12.07
N ALA A 146 -13.29 -1.88 -11.98
CA ALA A 146 -14.48 -2.27 -11.20
C ALA A 146 -14.22 -2.11 -9.69
N TYR A 147 -13.00 -2.38 -9.23
CA TYR A 147 -12.59 -2.18 -7.85
C TYR A 147 -12.63 -0.71 -7.45
N LEU A 148 -12.06 0.19 -8.27
CA LEU A 148 -12.13 1.64 -8.05
C LEU A 148 -13.58 2.12 -7.96
N LYS A 149 -14.44 1.63 -8.85
CA LYS A 149 -15.85 1.96 -8.82
C LYS A 149 -16.53 1.54 -7.52
N GLN A 150 -16.20 0.35 -6.98
CA GLN A 150 -16.71 -0.06 -5.67
C GLN A 150 -16.22 0.87 -4.56
N LEU A 151 -14.96 1.35 -4.59
CA LEU A 151 -14.47 2.35 -3.63
C LEU A 151 -15.24 3.67 -3.73
N GLU A 152 -15.62 4.10 -4.92
CA GLU A 152 -16.47 5.28 -5.11
C GLU A 152 -17.89 5.04 -4.59
N GLU A 153 -18.46 3.85 -4.80
CA GLU A 153 -19.82 3.47 -4.35
C GLU A 153 -19.94 3.41 -2.82
N ILE A 154 -18.88 3.01 -2.09
CA ILE A 154 -18.90 3.01 -0.61
C ILE A 154 -18.64 4.39 0.01
N ASN A 155 -18.13 5.36 -0.76
CA ASN A 155 -17.73 6.67 -0.23
C ASN A 155 -18.83 7.42 0.53
N PRO A 156 -20.12 7.42 0.09
CA PRO A 156 -21.19 8.04 0.88
C PRO A 156 -21.36 7.45 2.29
N SER A 157 -21.08 6.14 2.45
CA SER A 157 -21.12 5.48 3.77
C SER A 157 -19.93 5.90 4.64
N VAL A 158 -18.76 6.18 4.03
CA VAL A 158 -17.59 6.73 4.73
C VAL A 158 -17.87 8.15 5.21
N GLU A 159 -18.44 8.99 4.36
CA GLU A 159 -18.85 10.36 4.74
C GLU A 159 -19.89 10.36 5.86
N LYS A 160 -20.91 9.50 5.74
CA LYS A 160 -21.93 9.33 6.78
C LYS A 160 -21.32 8.88 8.10
N PHE A 161 -20.39 7.92 8.08
CA PHE A 161 -19.69 7.49 9.28
C PHE A 161 -18.97 8.67 9.97
N PHE A 162 -18.23 9.48 9.23
CA PHE A 162 -17.52 10.62 9.81
C PHE A 162 -18.44 11.75 10.28
N ASN A 163 -19.66 11.84 9.76
CA ASN A 163 -20.64 12.85 10.20
C ASN A 163 -21.38 12.41 11.46
N ASP A 164 -21.70 11.12 11.57
CA ASP A 164 -22.55 10.59 12.65
C ASP A 164 -21.72 10.03 13.82
N VAL A 165 -20.42 9.69 13.62
CA VAL A 165 -19.61 8.94 14.58
C VAL A 165 -18.41 9.77 15.06
N LEU A 166 -18.32 9.96 16.38
CA LEU A 166 -17.13 10.52 17.02
C LEU A 166 -16.05 9.45 17.17
N VAL A 167 -15.13 9.33 16.22
CA VAL A 167 -14.09 8.27 16.19
C VAL A 167 -13.33 8.18 17.51
N MET A 168 -12.89 9.33 18.05
CA MET A 168 -12.17 9.44 19.34
C MET A 168 -13.17 9.47 20.52
N ASP A 169 -13.87 8.37 20.75
CA ASP A 169 -14.79 8.20 21.87
C ASP A 169 -14.03 8.20 23.21
N LYS A 170 -14.74 8.56 24.30
CA LYS A 170 -14.19 8.50 25.66
C LYS A 170 -13.98 7.05 26.15
N ASP A 171 -14.79 6.14 25.67
CA ASP A 171 -14.66 4.70 25.90
C ASP A 171 -13.56 4.16 24.99
N GLU A 172 -12.45 3.75 25.57
CA GLU A 172 -11.28 3.25 24.85
C GLU A 172 -11.60 2.01 23.98
N ASN A 173 -12.48 1.13 24.44
CA ASN A 173 -12.87 -0.07 23.65
C ASN A 173 -13.64 0.34 22.39
N VAL A 174 -14.54 1.30 22.50
CA VAL A 174 -15.30 1.83 21.36
C VAL A 174 -14.38 2.55 20.38
N LYS A 175 -13.50 3.41 20.90
CA LYS A 175 -12.49 4.12 20.10
C LYS A 175 -11.60 3.15 19.32
N GLU A 176 -11.04 2.15 19.99
CA GLU A 176 -10.18 1.15 19.33
C GLU A 176 -10.94 0.32 18.29
N ASN A 177 -12.20 -0.01 18.53
CA ASN A 177 -13.06 -0.69 17.58
C ASN A 177 -13.32 0.16 16.32
N ARG A 178 -13.53 1.48 16.49
CA ARG A 178 -13.67 2.43 15.38
C ARG A 178 -12.38 2.60 14.60
N LEU A 179 -11.23 2.64 15.26
CA LEU A 179 -9.92 2.64 14.60
C LEU A 179 -9.67 1.32 13.83
N ALA A 180 -10.09 0.18 14.37
CA ALA A 180 -10.03 -1.11 13.66
C ALA A 180 -10.89 -1.10 12.39
N LEU A 181 -12.09 -0.52 12.44
CA LEU A 181 -12.95 -0.36 11.27
C LEU A 181 -12.31 0.53 10.18
N LEU A 182 -11.69 1.64 10.60
CA LEU A 182 -10.95 2.52 9.67
C LEU A 182 -9.68 1.85 9.12
N THR A 183 -8.99 1.01 9.91
CA THR A 183 -7.85 0.22 9.45
C THR A 183 -8.27 -0.77 8.36
N LEU A 184 -9.43 -1.42 8.52
CA LEU A 184 -9.99 -2.29 7.50
C LEU A 184 -10.30 -1.51 6.20
N LEU A 185 -10.89 -0.31 6.31
CA LEU A 185 -11.13 0.56 5.16
C LEU A 185 -9.82 1.01 4.48
N LYS A 186 -8.81 1.41 5.28
CA LYS A 186 -7.46 1.75 4.78
C LYS A 186 -6.85 0.60 3.97
N SER A 187 -7.02 -0.64 4.41
CA SER A 187 -6.50 -1.80 3.67
C SER A 187 -7.12 -1.92 2.26
N LYS A 188 -8.40 -1.53 2.10
CA LYS A 188 -9.06 -1.51 0.80
C LYS A 188 -8.48 -0.42 -0.12
N TYR A 189 -8.19 0.76 0.39
CA TYR A 189 -7.47 1.79 -0.38
C TYR A 189 -6.07 1.32 -0.76
N ALA A 190 -5.32 0.75 0.19
CA ALA A 190 -3.95 0.28 0.01
C ALA A 190 -3.83 -0.84 -1.04
N TYR A 191 -4.88 -1.60 -1.29
CA TYR A 191 -4.89 -2.60 -2.37
C TYR A 191 -4.65 -1.97 -3.75
N LEU A 192 -5.16 -0.77 -3.99
CA LEU A 192 -5.03 -0.05 -5.25
C LEU A 192 -3.79 0.85 -5.27
N ALA A 193 -3.66 1.76 -4.30
CA ALA A 193 -2.58 2.72 -4.20
C ALA A 193 -2.47 3.33 -2.79
N ASP A 194 -1.40 4.05 -2.52
CA ASP A 194 -1.27 4.93 -1.35
C ASP A 194 -1.96 6.28 -1.64
N PHE A 195 -3.20 6.41 -1.20
CA PHE A 195 -4.02 7.61 -1.44
C PHE A 195 -3.44 8.87 -0.78
N SER A 196 -2.51 8.77 0.19
CA SER A 196 -1.87 9.94 0.79
C SER A 196 -0.95 10.71 -0.17
N LYS A 197 -0.61 10.09 -1.30
CA LYS A 197 0.28 10.65 -2.33
C LYS A 197 -0.49 11.20 -3.54
N LEU A 198 -1.80 11.01 -3.58
CA LEU A 198 -2.68 11.48 -4.64
C LEU A 198 -3.28 12.83 -4.27
#